data_d775ff6c51f46f70897fba4953da6175
#
_entry.id   d775ff6c51f46f70897fba4953da6175
#
_cell.length_a   1.000
_cell.length_b   1.000
_cell.length_c   1.000
_cell.angle_alpha   90.00
_cell.angle_beta   90.00
_cell.angle_gamma   90.00
#
_symmetry.space_group_name_H-M   'P 1'
#
loop_
_entity.id
_entity.type
_entity.pdbx_description
1 polymer ?
#
loop_
_entity_poly.entity_id
_entity_poly.type
_entity_poly.pdbx_seq_one_letter_code
_entity_poly.pdbx_strand_id
1 'polypeptide(L)'
;MSKLHDKLIGTVPSRIVEQASIALTSYEGRITEFNVASWLQVQGHAGLSVSLVVKYRDGQQQREAAVDHGRTDAVGKILLSGIARLPVKHRIEDLQVHLRPTTAVTAITIDELFVHPVEPVAADRKTAQA
;
A
#
# COMPACT_ATOMS: atom_id res chain seq x y z
N MET A 1 4.45 16.46 -0.71
CA MET A 1 5.36 15.68 0.15
C MET A 1 6.47 15.08 -0.67
N SER A 2 7.68 15.11 -0.15
CA SER A 2 8.85 14.70 -0.92
C SER A 2 9.05 13.19 -0.88
N LYS A 3 9.41 12.60 -2.02
CA LYS A 3 9.77 11.19 -2.10
C LYS A 3 11.20 10.92 -1.65
N LEU A 4 11.95 11.96 -1.34
CA LEU A 4 13.37 11.82 -1.02
C LEU A 4 13.64 10.93 0.18
N HIS A 5 12.70 10.86 1.10
CA HIS A 5 12.88 10.13 2.35
C HIS A 5 12.14 8.79 2.35
N ASP A 6 11.64 8.35 1.20
CA ASP A 6 10.90 7.11 1.12
C ASP A 6 11.76 5.94 1.55
N LYS A 7 11.20 5.06 2.37
CA LYS A 7 11.86 3.86 2.87
C LYS A 7 11.07 2.64 2.44
N LEU A 8 11.75 1.68 1.84
CA LEU A 8 11.12 0.43 1.46
C LEU A 8 10.74 -0.35 2.71
N ILE A 9 9.46 -0.72 2.83
CA ILE A 9 8.98 -1.58 3.90
C ILE A 9 9.01 -3.03 3.47
N GLY A 10 8.55 -3.31 2.25
CA GLY A 10 8.58 -4.67 1.76
C GLY A 10 8.17 -4.76 0.30
N THR A 11 8.52 -5.88 -0.30
CA THR A 11 8.16 -6.19 -1.67
C THR A 11 7.07 -7.25 -1.64
N VAL A 12 6.02 -7.04 -2.41
CA VAL A 12 4.88 -7.95 -2.44
C VAL A 12 5.21 -9.09 -3.41
N PRO A 13 5.12 -10.36 -2.97
CA PRO A 13 5.40 -11.47 -3.86
C PRO A 13 4.46 -11.48 -5.08
N SER A 14 4.97 -11.89 -6.22
CA SER A 14 4.16 -11.89 -7.44
C SER A 14 2.93 -12.80 -7.31
N ARG A 15 3.02 -13.88 -6.54
CA ARG A 15 1.86 -14.75 -6.34
C ARG A 15 0.69 -14.02 -5.69
N ILE A 16 0.98 -13.05 -4.80
CA ILE A 16 -0.07 -12.25 -4.19
C ILE A 16 -0.69 -11.32 -5.23
N VAL A 17 0.13 -10.73 -6.06
CA VAL A 17 -0.34 -9.84 -7.12
C VAL A 17 -1.22 -10.62 -8.11
N GLU A 18 -0.82 -11.83 -8.43
CA GLU A 18 -1.56 -12.66 -9.39
C GLU A 18 -2.90 -13.14 -8.84
N GLN A 19 -3.04 -13.19 -7.53
CA GLN A 19 -4.30 -13.57 -6.89
C GLN A 19 -5.31 -12.44 -6.90
N ALA A 20 -4.87 -11.22 -7.19
CA ALA A 20 -5.76 -10.07 -7.12
C ALA A 20 -6.83 -10.16 -8.19
N SER A 21 -8.07 -9.96 -7.78
CA SER A 21 -9.18 -9.86 -8.71
C SER A 21 -9.25 -8.44 -9.25
N ILE A 22 -9.62 -8.36 -10.51
CA ILE A 22 -9.83 -7.05 -11.12
C ILE A 22 -11.20 -6.58 -10.72
N ALA A 23 -11.24 -5.55 -9.89
CA ALA A 23 -12.51 -5.11 -9.30
C ALA A 23 -13.35 -4.33 -10.27
N LEU A 24 -12.73 -3.45 -11.04
CA LEU A 24 -13.46 -2.55 -11.93
C LEU A 24 -12.72 -2.40 -13.23
N THR A 25 -13.48 -2.14 -14.29
CA THR A 25 -12.88 -1.68 -15.53
C THR A 25 -13.37 -0.26 -15.79
N SER A 26 -12.52 0.53 -16.41
CA SER A 26 -12.84 1.90 -16.76
C SER A 26 -12.41 2.13 -18.20
N TYR A 27 -12.66 3.33 -18.69
CA TYR A 27 -12.18 3.68 -20.01
C TYR A 27 -10.65 3.59 -20.12
N GLU A 28 -9.98 3.72 -18.99
CA GLU A 28 -8.51 3.81 -18.99
C GLU A 28 -7.86 2.54 -18.53
N GLY A 29 -8.63 1.47 -18.34
CA GLY A 29 -8.09 0.20 -17.91
C GLY A 29 -8.85 -0.36 -16.73
N ARG A 30 -8.13 -1.04 -15.86
CA ARG A 30 -8.70 -1.77 -14.73
C ARG A 30 -8.22 -1.16 -13.44
N ILE A 31 -8.96 -1.39 -12.38
CA ILE A 31 -8.52 -1.02 -11.04
C ILE A 31 -8.40 -2.29 -10.23
N THR A 32 -7.22 -2.51 -9.69
CA THR A 32 -6.94 -3.64 -8.81
C THR A 32 -6.77 -3.11 -7.40
N GLU A 33 -7.36 -3.78 -6.42
CA GLU A 33 -7.36 -3.28 -5.05
C GLU A 33 -6.71 -4.27 -4.10
N PHE A 34 -5.95 -3.73 -3.15
CA PHE A 34 -5.30 -4.52 -2.11
C PHE A 34 -5.58 -3.89 -0.76
N ASN A 35 -5.83 -4.73 0.24
CA ASN A 35 -5.77 -4.31 1.63
C ASN A 35 -4.31 -4.28 2.04
N VAL A 36 -3.87 -3.16 2.60
CA VAL A 36 -2.48 -2.98 3.03
C VAL A 36 -2.50 -2.47 4.46
N ALA A 37 -1.71 -3.09 5.31
CA ALA A 37 -1.60 -2.66 6.70
C ALA A 37 -0.18 -2.94 7.17
N SER A 38 0.33 -2.05 8.02
CA SER A 38 1.65 -2.27 8.60
C SER A 38 1.74 -1.63 9.98
N TRP A 39 2.27 -2.39 10.93
CA TRP A 39 2.70 -1.88 12.23
C TRP A 39 4.19 -1.57 12.14
N LEU A 40 4.53 -0.34 12.51
CA LEU A 40 5.89 0.16 12.37
C LEU A 40 6.31 0.91 13.62
N GLN A 41 7.63 1.00 13.81
CA GLN A 41 8.20 1.93 14.77
C GLN A 41 9.29 2.72 14.07
N VAL A 42 9.18 4.04 14.10
CA VAL A 42 10.19 4.94 13.57
C VAL A 42 10.98 5.44 14.76
N GLN A 43 12.15 4.89 14.95
CA GLN A 43 12.92 5.10 16.17
C GLN A 43 13.41 6.53 16.25
N GLY A 44 13.20 7.14 17.43
CA GLY A 44 13.63 8.52 17.65
C GLY A 44 12.71 9.59 17.12
N HIS A 45 11.52 9.21 16.62
CA HIS A 45 10.61 10.17 16.01
C HIS A 45 9.20 10.05 16.57
N ALA A 46 8.94 10.73 17.66
CA ALA A 46 7.59 10.86 18.19
C ALA A 46 6.85 11.96 17.44
N GLY A 47 5.58 11.72 17.15
CA GLY A 47 4.75 12.74 16.51
C GLY A 47 5.13 13.07 15.07
N LEU A 48 5.81 12.16 14.40
CA LEU A 48 6.24 12.38 13.02
C LEU A 48 5.11 12.03 12.06
N SER A 49 4.85 12.92 11.11
CA SER A 49 3.86 12.65 10.05
C SER A 49 4.49 11.73 9.02
N VAL A 50 3.77 10.66 8.71
CA VAL A 50 4.21 9.64 7.76
C VAL A 50 3.05 9.19 6.91
N SER A 51 3.36 8.68 5.73
CA SER A 51 2.35 8.10 4.82
C SER A 51 2.79 6.71 4.41
N LEU A 52 1.82 5.85 4.17
CA LEU A 52 2.03 4.53 3.60
C LEU A 52 1.70 4.64 2.12
N VAL A 53 2.65 4.27 1.26
CA VAL A 53 2.54 4.44 -0.18
C VAL A 53 2.88 3.12 -0.84
N VAL A 54 2.10 2.77 -1.84
CA VAL A 54 2.37 1.58 -2.66
C VAL A 54 2.93 2.06 -3.98
N LYS A 55 4.05 1.47 -4.40
CA LYS A 55 4.66 1.78 -5.69
C LYS A 55 4.67 0.55 -6.55
N TYR A 56 4.42 0.74 -7.83
CA TYR A 56 4.37 -0.39 -8.76
C TYR A 56 4.71 0.09 -10.16
N ARG A 57 5.04 -0.88 -11.01
CA ARG A 57 5.28 -0.61 -12.42
C ARG A 57 4.13 -1.19 -13.24
N ASP A 58 3.60 -0.38 -14.13
CA ASP A 58 2.51 -0.76 -15.03
C ASP A 58 3.07 -0.69 -16.45
N GLY A 59 3.51 -1.85 -16.96
CA GLY A 59 4.27 -1.85 -18.20
C GLY A 59 5.60 -1.17 -17.95
N GLN A 60 5.82 -0.05 -18.62
CA GLN A 60 7.05 0.72 -18.44
C GLN A 60 6.84 1.97 -17.59
N GLN A 61 5.64 2.14 -17.05
CA GLN A 61 5.32 3.35 -16.32
C GLN A 61 5.35 3.09 -14.83
N GLN A 62 6.10 3.93 -14.10
CA GLN A 62 6.12 3.89 -12.65
C GLN A 62 4.90 4.62 -12.13
N ARG A 63 4.21 3.99 -11.19
CA ARG A 63 3.03 4.57 -10.56
C ARG A 63 3.10 4.40 -9.06
N GLU A 64 2.30 5.17 -8.36
CA GLU A 64 2.18 5.02 -6.92
C GLU A 64 0.79 5.41 -6.47
N ALA A 65 0.41 4.91 -5.29
CA ALA A 65 -0.85 5.24 -4.67
C ALA A 65 -0.65 5.36 -3.17
N ALA A 66 -1.20 6.42 -2.59
CA ALA A 66 -1.19 6.58 -1.15
C ALA A 66 -2.27 5.69 -0.54
N VAL A 67 -1.94 5.06 0.58
CA VAL A 67 -2.87 4.15 1.26
C VAL A 67 -3.41 4.80 2.52
N ASP A 68 -2.52 5.39 3.32
CA ASP A 68 -2.90 5.94 4.62
C ASP A 68 -1.85 6.94 5.06
N HIS A 69 -2.20 7.78 6.03
CA HIS A 69 -1.23 8.67 6.66
C HIS A 69 -1.61 8.86 8.11
N GLY A 70 -0.62 9.24 8.92
CA GLY A 70 -0.85 9.48 10.32
C GLY A 70 0.40 10.01 10.99
N ARG A 71 0.38 10.04 12.31
CA ARG A 71 1.51 10.51 13.11
C ARG A 71 1.93 9.40 14.07
N THR A 72 3.23 9.26 14.23
CA THR A 72 3.77 8.32 15.20
C THR A 72 3.40 8.74 16.60
N ASP A 73 3.30 7.77 17.51
CA ASP A 73 2.99 8.04 18.90
C ASP A 73 4.25 8.45 19.67
N ALA A 74 4.16 8.47 21.02
CA ALA A 74 5.24 8.95 21.87
C ALA A 74 6.52 8.13 21.75
N VAL A 75 6.41 6.88 21.31
CA VAL A 75 7.57 6.00 21.13
C VAL A 75 7.85 5.72 19.66
N GLY A 76 7.23 6.45 18.77
CA GLY A 76 7.47 6.32 17.35
C GLY A 76 6.67 5.22 16.66
N LYS A 77 5.68 4.63 17.33
CA LYS A 77 4.90 3.55 16.75
C LYS A 77 3.69 4.08 16.00
N ILE A 78 3.29 3.33 14.97
CA ILE A 78 2.11 3.68 14.20
C ILE A 78 1.58 2.45 13.49
N LEU A 79 0.26 2.37 13.38
CA LEU A 79 -0.41 1.45 12.48
C LEU A 79 -0.96 2.25 11.32
N LEU A 80 -0.58 1.87 10.11
CA LEU A 80 -1.11 2.47 8.88
C LEU A 80 -1.83 1.38 8.12
N SER A 81 -3.04 1.67 7.66
CA SER A 81 -3.82 0.66 6.94
C SER A 81 -4.84 1.32 6.04
N GLY A 82 -5.14 0.66 4.94
CA GLY A 82 -6.14 1.15 4.00
C GLY A 82 -6.20 0.29 2.77
N ILE A 83 -6.94 0.77 1.79
CA ILE A 83 -7.08 0.07 0.52
C ILE A 83 -6.25 0.81 -0.52
N ALA A 84 -5.35 0.09 -1.16
CA ALA A 84 -4.59 0.61 -2.28
C ALA A 84 -5.38 0.33 -3.55
N ARG A 85 -5.79 1.38 -4.25
CA ARG A 85 -6.52 1.27 -5.52
C ARG A 85 -5.54 1.60 -6.63
N LEU A 86 -5.23 0.58 -7.44
CA LEU A 86 -4.15 0.66 -8.42
C LEU A 86 -4.73 0.60 -9.83
N PRO A 87 -4.78 1.72 -10.55
CA PRO A 87 -5.14 1.69 -11.96
C PRO A 87 -4.07 0.93 -12.74
N VAL A 88 -4.49 0.07 -13.66
CA VAL A 88 -3.60 -0.80 -14.41
C VAL A 88 -4.02 -0.81 -15.88
N LYS A 89 -3.10 -0.44 -16.77
CA LYS A 89 -3.33 -0.56 -18.20
C LYS A 89 -2.73 -1.83 -18.78
N HIS A 90 -1.62 -2.27 -18.21
CA HIS A 90 -0.91 -3.46 -18.68
C HIS A 90 -0.93 -4.53 -17.62
N ARG A 91 -0.04 -4.44 -16.66
CA ARG A 91 -0.06 -5.34 -15.51
C ARG A 91 0.84 -4.78 -14.42
N ILE A 92 0.56 -5.20 -13.19
CA ILE A 92 1.34 -4.76 -12.05
C ILE A 92 2.61 -5.59 -11.95
N GLU A 93 3.74 -4.89 -11.88
CA GLU A 93 5.04 -5.50 -11.65
C GLU A 93 5.74 -4.73 -10.54
N ASP A 94 6.59 -5.43 -9.80
CA ASP A 94 7.41 -4.82 -8.74
C ASP A 94 6.57 -4.03 -7.74
N LEU A 95 5.53 -4.67 -7.24
CA LEU A 95 4.67 -4.03 -6.23
C LEU A 95 5.41 -3.94 -4.91
N GLN A 96 5.57 -2.73 -4.40
CA GLN A 96 6.34 -2.47 -3.19
C GLN A 96 5.56 -1.56 -2.26
N VAL A 97 5.79 -1.73 -0.96
CA VAL A 97 5.19 -0.87 0.06
C VAL A 97 6.30 -0.02 0.65
N HIS A 98 6.06 1.28 0.72
CA HIS A 98 7.04 2.25 1.22
C HIS A 98 6.43 3.09 2.32
N LEU A 99 7.28 3.53 3.25
CA LEU A 99 6.93 4.55 4.20
C LEU A 99 7.49 5.87 3.71
N ARG A 100 6.65 6.90 3.70
CA ARG A 100 7.05 8.24 3.26
C ARG A 100 6.97 9.19 4.46
N PRO A 101 8.08 9.38 5.18
CA PRO A 101 8.10 10.33 6.27
C PRO A 101 8.29 11.75 5.74
N THR A 102 7.98 12.73 6.57
CA THR A 102 8.16 14.13 6.22
C THR A 102 9.59 14.62 6.44
N THR A 103 10.43 13.79 7.05
CA THR A 103 11.84 14.09 7.23
C THR A 103 12.64 12.80 7.10
N ALA A 104 13.95 12.92 6.99
CA ALA A 104 14.81 11.76 6.89
C ALA A 104 14.76 10.96 8.20
N VAL A 105 14.65 9.64 8.08
CA VAL A 105 14.68 8.73 9.22
C VAL A 105 15.76 7.70 8.97
N THR A 106 16.38 7.24 10.06
CA THR A 106 17.51 6.31 9.93
C THR A 106 17.14 4.88 10.27
N ALA A 107 16.19 4.69 11.17
CA ALA A 107 15.88 3.33 11.63
C ALA A 107 14.37 3.16 11.71
N ILE A 108 13.89 2.12 11.04
CA ILE A 108 12.49 1.74 11.09
C ILE A 108 12.44 0.26 11.44
N THR A 109 11.63 -0.09 12.44
CA THR A 109 11.33 -1.47 12.74
C THR A 109 9.97 -1.80 12.17
N ILE A 110 9.90 -2.86 11.40
CA ILE A 110 8.64 -3.31 10.81
C ILE A 110 8.18 -4.50 11.63
N ASP A 111 7.13 -4.29 12.42
CA ASP A 111 6.59 -5.36 13.25
C ASP A 111 5.73 -6.29 12.41
N GLU A 112 5.00 -5.73 11.46
CA GLU A 112 4.13 -6.53 10.62
C GLU A 112 3.83 -5.78 9.33
N LEU A 113 3.77 -6.51 8.22
CA LEU A 113 3.30 -5.99 6.94
C LEU A 113 2.30 -6.98 6.38
N PHE A 114 1.12 -6.50 6.06
CA PHE A 114 0.05 -7.30 5.50
C PHE A 114 -0.37 -6.70 4.17
N VAL A 115 -0.38 -7.52 3.12
CA VAL A 115 -0.89 -7.12 1.81
C VAL A 115 -1.74 -8.26 1.29
N HIS A 116 -2.98 -7.97 0.98
CA HIS A 116 -3.90 -9.01 0.53
C HIS A 116 -4.87 -8.43 -0.50
N PRO A 117 -5.15 -9.15 -1.58
CA PRO A 117 -6.13 -8.68 -2.55
C PRO A 117 -7.49 -8.48 -1.90
N VAL A 118 -8.19 -7.43 -2.30
CA VAL A 118 -9.55 -7.19 -1.85
C VAL A 118 -10.44 -8.17 -2.58
N GLU A 119 -11.32 -8.83 -1.84
CA GLU A 119 -12.26 -9.77 -2.44
C GLU A 119 -13.31 -9.02 -3.22
N PRO A 120 -13.71 -9.53 -4.39
CA PRO A 120 -14.75 -8.87 -5.17
C PRO A 120 -16.05 -8.82 -4.39
N VAL A 121 -16.61 -7.63 -4.26
CA VAL A 121 -17.87 -7.45 -3.55
C VAL A 121 -18.98 -8.23 -4.22
N ALA A 122 -18.98 -8.29 -5.53
CA ALA A 122 -20.01 -9.00 -6.27
C ALA A 122 -20.06 -10.46 -5.89
N ALA A 123 -18.96 -11.03 -5.43
CA ALA A 123 -18.95 -12.42 -5.01
C ALA A 123 -19.74 -12.62 -3.75
N ASP A 124 -19.89 -11.57 -2.99
CA ASP A 124 -20.59 -11.67 -1.73
C ASP A 124 -22.07 -11.62 -1.89
N ARG A 125 -22.38 -11.05 -2.83
CA ARG A 125 -23.68 -10.71 -2.92
C ARG A 125 -24.47 -11.49 -3.50
N LYS A 126 -23.99 -11.76 -3.65
CA LYS A 126 -24.62 -12.30 -3.93
C LYS A 126 -25.02 -12.89 -3.10
N THR A 127 -24.52 -12.80 -2.65
CA THR A 127 -24.85 -13.20 -2.06
C THR A 127 -25.64 -12.81 -1.37
N ALA A 128 -25.42 -12.35 -1.21
CA ALA A 128 -26.21 -12.09 -0.73
C ALA A 128 -27.34 -12.01 -0.95
N GLN A 129 -27.39 -12.16 -1.27
CA GLN A 129 -28.26 -12.12 -1.48
C GLN A 129 -28.81 -12.71 -1.38
N ALA A 130 -28.68 -12.72 -1.20
CA ALA A 130 -29.31 -13.29 -1.20
C ALA A 130 -30.24 -13.54 -1.02
#